data_bccfb9d107030b69c0626b6ee9a2182f
#
_entry.id   bccfb9d107030b69c0626b6ee9a2182f
#
_cell.length_a   1.000
_cell.length_b   1.000
_cell.length_c   1.000
_cell.angle_alpha   90.00
_cell.angle_beta   90.00
_cell.angle_gamma   90.00
#
_symmetry.space_group_name_H-M   'P 1'
#
loop_
_entity.id
_entity.type
_entity.pdbx_description
1 polymer ?
#
loop_
_entity_poly.entity_id
_entity_poly.type
_entity_poly.pdbx_seq_one_letter_code
_entity_poly.pdbx_strand_id
1 'polypeptide(L)'
;MILQKILIVEDEEALRIATQGQLKKAGFQVSVAGNVAVALEVLRRESHDLVISDLNLPGASGMELLRQVRNDYPETTVVMVTAYATVKTAVEAIKFGAYDYLTKPVDSCELQALVHRALERRRLIDEVLSLRSSIDQKFGFANILGQSRAMLQVLDSAGRAAQSDATVLVLGETGTGKEVLAKAIHFNSVRNKRPFVIINCGSIPSELLESELFGHVRGAFTGALTHKKGKIEIADGGTVFLDEIGDMPLDLQVRILRLIQEREIEKVGASTPIPVNIRIVAATHRNLESLVEAGNFREDLYYRLAVIPIELPPLRARSEDIPELVEHFFELCKRKASREKLTLPPSLLPYFSRYSWPGNIRQLQNCIERLIVLCHSNEVTVSDLPEFLRIPASSDDQSATGVHSTLYAAECNLIVEALRRFDWNQTRAALDLGVSRKVLMSRIARYRIPIGRDRTKIPCDGSPGRKL
;
A
#
# COMPACT_ATOMS: atom_id res chain seq x y z
N MET A 1 26.40 -5.07 -16.02
CA MET A 1 25.92 -6.47 -15.99
C MET A 1 26.85 -7.23 -15.04
N ILE A 2 26.34 -7.76 -13.93
CA ILE A 2 27.13 -8.61 -13.02
C ILE A 2 27.29 -9.95 -13.74
N LEU A 3 28.54 -10.35 -14.03
CA LEU A 3 28.85 -11.65 -14.65
C LEU A 3 28.54 -12.75 -13.63
N GLN A 4 27.66 -13.69 -14.00
CA GLN A 4 27.30 -14.83 -13.16
C GLN A 4 28.52 -15.78 -13.02
N LYS A 5 28.77 -16.22 -11.77
CA LYS A 5 29.94 -17.04 -11.43
C LYS A 5 29.58 -18.52 -11.31
N ILE A 6 30.26 -19.36 -12.04
CA ILE A 6 30.04 -20.80 -12.05
C ILE A 6 31.34 -21.51 -11.59
N LEU A 7 31.20 -22.47 -10.67
CA LEU A 7 32.28 -23.36 -10.28
C LEU A 7 32.07 -24.73 -10.92
N ILE A 8 33.09 -25.21 -11.64
CA ILE A 8 33.13 -26.57 -12.22
C ILE A 8 34.04 -27.43 -11.33
N VAL A 9 33.50 -28.57 -10.89
CA VAL A 9 34.28 -29.57 -10.11
C VAL A 9 34.32 -30.87 -10.88
N GLU A 10 35.47 -31.15 -11.45
CA GLU A 10 35.74 -32.27 -12.38
C GLU A 10 37.20 -32.70 -12.20
N ASP A 11 37.43 -33.97 -11.99
CA ASP A 11 38.78 -34.48 -11.81
C ASP A 11 39.51 -34.65 -13.14
N GLU A 12 38.82 -35.01 -14.22
CA GLU A 12 39.39 -35.15 -15.55
C GLU A 12 39.75 -33.78 -16.18
N GLU A 13 41.02 -33.48 -16.33
CA GLU A 13 41.51 -32.18 -16.78
C GLU A 13 41.00 -31.79 -18.18
N ALA A 14 40.95 -32.75 -19.11
CA ALA A 14 40.47 -32.48 -20.47
C ALA A 14 38.97 -32.06 -20.47
N LEU A 15 38.17 -32.75 -19.72
CA LEU A 15 36.73 -32.46 -19.59
C LEU A 15 36.49 -31.14 -18.88
N ARG A 16 37.26 -30.87 -17.81
CA ARG A 16 37.22 -29.63 -17.05
C ARG A 16 37.52 -28.41 -17.92
N ILE A 17 38.59 -28.49 -18.75
CA ILE A 17 39.00 -27.42 -19.68
C ILE A 17 37.93 -27.22 -20.77
N ALA A 18 37.41 -28.31 -21.35
CA ALA A 18 36.38 -28.24 -22.38
C ALA A 18 35.10 -27.56 -21.87
N THR A 19 34.57 -27.98 -20.71
CA THR A 19 33.40 -27.42 -20.08
C THR A 19 33.63 -25.95 -19.69
N GLN A 20 34.80 -25.62 -19.14
CA GLN A 20 35.17 -24.24 -18.83
C GLN A 20 35.14 -23.36 -20.09
N GLY A 21 35.73 -23.84 -21.20
CA GLY A 21 35.76 -23.11 -22.46
C GLY A 21 34.37 -22.86 -23.05
N GLN A 22 33.49 -23.84 -22.96
CA GLN A 22 32.12 -23.72 -23.41
C GLN A 22 31.34 -22.63 -22.61
N LEU A 23 31.42 -22.67 -21.28
CA LEU A 23 30.71 -21.71 -20.43
C LEU A 23 31.30 -20.29 -20.47
N LYS A 24 32.63 -20.17 -20.63
CA LYS A 24 33.27 -18.87 -20.87
C LYS A 24 32.85 -18.24 -22.21
N LYS A 25 32.71 -19.05 -23.27
CA LYS A 25 32.18 -18.57 -24.56
C LYS A 25 30.75 -18.13 -24.48
N ALA A 26 29.94 -18.74 -23.56
CA ALA A 26 28.57 -18.33 -23.28
C ALA A 26 28.48 -17.06 -22.39
N GLY A 27 29.62 -16.48 -21.97
CA GLY A 27 29.66 -15.21 -21.22
C GLY A 27 29.68 -15.35 -19.71
N PHE A 28 29.88 -16.55 -19.15
CA PHE A 28 29.97 -16.78 -17.72
C PHE A 28 31.40 -16.62 -17.17
N GLN A 29 31.51 -16.20 -15.91
CA GLN A 29 32.76 -16.25 -15.16
C GLN A 29 32.90 -17.64 -14.55
N VAL A 30 33.96 -18.37 -14.91
CA VAL A 30 34.09 -19.79 -14.56
C VAL A 30 35.35 -20.04 -13.76
N SER A 31 35.19 -20.53 -12.53
CA SER A 31 36.22 -21.09 -11.67
C SER A 31 36.21 -22.62 -11.80
N VAL A 32 37.35 -23.27 -11.54
CA VAL A 32 37.48 -24.71 -11.68
C VAL A 32 38.17 -25.34 -10.47
N ALA A 33 37.78 -26.57 -10.14
CA ALA A 33 38.37 -27.37 -9.09
C ALA A 33 38.49 -28.83 -9.55
N GLY A 34 39.55 -29.52 -9.16
CA GLY A 34 39.77 -30.92 -9.51
C GLY A 34 39.27 -31.92 -8.46
N ASN A 35 38.89 -31.45 -7.29
CA ASN A 35 38.37 -32.28 -6.19
C ASN A 35 37.55 -31.44 -5.23
N VAL A 36 36.88 -32.10 -4.26
CA VAL A 36 36.01 -31.48 -3.27
C VAL A 36 36.77 -30.49 -2.38
N ALA A 37 37.98 -30.81 -1.93
CA ALA A 37 38.74 -29.91 -1.04
C ALA A 37 39.06 -28.58 -1.71
N VAL A 38 39.51 -28.58 -2.94
CA VAL A 38 39.78 -27.36 -3.73
C VAL A 38 38.50 -26.61 -4.02
N ALA A 39 37.42 -27.32 -4.33
CA ALA A 39 36.11 -26.68 -4.56
C ALA A 39 35.61 -25.89 -3.31
N LEU A 40 35.76 -26.45 -2.13
CA LEU A 40 35.39 -25.78 -0.88
C LEU A 40 36.30 -24.59 -0.55
N GLU A 41 37.61 -24.67 -0.90
CA GLU A 41 38.48 -23.49 -0.78
C GLU A 41 38.06 -22.36 -1.72
N VAL A 42 37.68 -22.66 -2.93
CA VAL A 42 37.21 -21.68 -3.92
C VAL A 42 35.91 -21.06 -3.42
N LEU A 43 34.97 -21.86 -2.93
CA LEU A 43 33.69 -21.37 -2.37
C LEU A 43 33.86 -20.50 -1.11
N ARG A 44 34.88 -20.74 -0.29
CA ARG A 44 35.24 -19.88 0.85
C ARG A 44 35.78 -18.51 0.45
N ARG A 45 36.51 -18.46 -0.68
CA ARG A 45 37.14 -17.22 -1.17
C ARG A 45 36.15 -16.32 -1.93
N GLU A 46 35.25 -16.93 -2.68
CA GLU A 46 34.33 -16.24 -3.58
C GLU A 46 32.95 -16.90 -3.58
N SER A 47 31.89 -16.09 -3.64
CA SER A 47 30.54 -16.59 -3.86
C SER A 47 30.33 -17.02 -5.29
N HIS A 48 29.67 -18.14 -5.52
CA HIS A 48 29.31 -18.67 -6.83
C HIS A 48 27.76 -18.86 -6.91
N ASP A 49 27.21 -18.57 -8.08
CA ASP A 49 25.76 -18.71 -8.34
C ASP A 49 25.39 -20.16 -8.63
N LEU A 50 26.31 -20.91 -9.25
CA LEU A 50 26.11 -22.29 -9.68
C LEU A 50 27.38 -23.11 -9.46
N VAL A 51 27.23 -24.34 -8.96
CA VAL A 51 28.26 -25.39 -8.92
C VAL A 51 27.81 -26.50 -9.84
N ILE A 52 28.71 -26.90 -10.76
CA ILE A 52 28.55 -28.09 -11.61
C ILE A 52 29.58 -29.09 -11.13
N SER A 53 29.14 -30.21 -10.54
CA SER A 53 30.03 -31.20 -9.93
C SER A 53 29.85 -32.58 -10.51
N ASP A 54 30.97 -33.23 -10.83
CA ASP A 54 30.92 -34.67 -11.05
C ASP A 54 30.52 -35.39 -9.75
N LEU A 55 29.81 -36.47 -9.92
CA LEU A 55 29.42 -37.37 -8.86
C LEU A 55 30.63 -38.16 -8.32
N ASN A 56 31.51 -38.60 -9.24
CA ASN A 56 32.65 -39.44 -8.93
C ASN A 56 33.91 -38.58 -8.90
N LEU A 57 34.27 -38.08 -7.75
CA LEU A 57 35.50 -37.30 -7.53
C LEU A 57 36.47 -38.07 -6.65
N PRO A 58 37.78 -37.88 -6.80
CA PRO A 58 38.80 -38.55 -6.00
C PRO A 58 38.76 -38.05 -4.54
N GLY A 59 38.79 -39.00 -3.60
CA GLY A 59 38.84 -38.75 -2.17
C GLY A 59 37.44 -38.61 -1.53
N ALA A 60 36.67 -37.60 -1.90
CA ALA A 60 35.32 -37.38 -1.44
C ALA A 60 34.34 -37.34 -2.61
N SER A 61 33.12 -37.85 -2.45
CA SER A 61 32.15 -37.92 -3.54
C SER A 61 31.48 -36.55 -3.80
N GLY A 62 31.06 -36.32 -5.06
CA GLY A 62 30.24 -35.12 -5.39
C GLY A 62 28.98 -35.00 -4.56
N MET A 63 28.43 -36.09 -4.01
CA MET A 63 27.31 -36.07 -3.07
C MET A 63 27.67 -35.45 -1.73
N GLU A 64 28.90 -35.64 -1.27
CA GLU A 64 29.40 -34.97 -0.05
C GLU A 64 29.55 -33.47 -0.28
N LEU A 65 30.11 -33.07 -1.45
CA LEU A 65 30.15 -31.67 -1.84
C LEU A 65 28.75 -31.06 -1.91
N LEU A 66 27.76 -31.74 -2.50
CA LEU A 66 26.38 -31.28 -2.58
C LEU A 66 25.83 -31.00 -1.16
N ARG A 67 26.01 -31.94 -0.21
CA ARG A 67 25.54 -31.77 1.16
C ARG A 67 26.21 -30.59 1.86
N GLN A 68 27.50 -30.41 1.71
CA GLN A 68 28.25 -29.30 2.30
C GLN A 68 27.83 -27.96 1.68
N VAL A 69 27.68 -27.87 0.37
CA VAL A 69 27.25 -26.68 -0.33
C VAL A 69 25.80 -26.30 0.11
N ARG A 70 24.93 -27.28 0.26
CA ARG A 70 23.55 -27.01 0.72
C ARG A 70 23.48 -26.54 2.17
N ASN A 71 24.39 -26.96 3.04
CA ASN A 71 24.44 -26.53 4.44
C ASN A 71 25.11 -25.16 4.60
N ASP A 72 26.28 -24.98 3.98
CA ASP A 72 27.13 -23.80 4.21
C ASP A 72 26.86 -22.67 3.23
N TYR A 73 26.37 -22.99 2.03
CA TYR A 73 26.07 -22.05 0.93
C TYR A 73 24.67 -22.29 0.35
N PRO A 74 23.59 -22.15 1.14
CA PRO A 74 22.21 -22.51 0.72
C PRO A 74 21.73 -21.74 -0.51
N GLU A 75 22.39 -20.65 -0.79
CA GLU A 75 22.11 -19.80 -1.94
C GLU A 75 22.71 -20.31 -3.25
N THR A 76 23.73 -21.15 -3.19
CA THR A 76 24.39 -21.69 -4.38
C THR A 76 23.60 -22.85 -4.98
N THR A 77 23.26 -22.75 -6.25
CA THR A 77 22.60 -23.84 -6.97
C THR A 77 23.60 -24.92 -7.31
N VAL A 78 23.27 -26.22 -7.21
CA VAL A 78 24.16 -27.33 -7.55
C VAL A 78 23.52 -28.20 -8.61
N VAL A 79 24.29 -28.48 -9.67
CA VAL A 79 23.98 -29.41 -10.74
C VAL A 79 25.00 -30.56 -10.69
N MET A 80 24.50 -31.78 -10.75
CA MET A 80 25.37 -32.98 -10.74
C MET A 80 25.61 -33.49 -12.14
N VAL A 81 26.82 -33.95 -12.40
CA VAL A 81 27.22 -34.61 -13.67
C VAL A 81 27.64 -36.01 -13.36
N THR A 82 27.32 -37.02 -14.19
CA THR A 82 27.70 -38.40 -13.92
C THR A 82 27.84 -39.22 -15.21
N ALA A 83 28.79 -40.12 -15.25
CA ALA A 83 28.94 -41.07 -16.36
C ALA A 83 27.91 -42.23 -16.27
N TYR A 84 27.42 -42.53 -15.06
CA TYR A 84 26.47 -43.63 -14.80
C TYR A 84 25.24 -43.11 -14.06
N ALA A 85 24.32 -42.55 -14.81
CA ALA A 85 23.04 -42.17 -14.23
C ALA A 85 22.16 -43.41 -14.05
N THR A 86 22.06 -43.89 -12.82
CA THR A 86 20.96 -44.79 -12.47
C THR A 86 19.80 -43.93 -11.94
N VAL A 87 18.57 -44.39 -12.18
CA VAL A 87 17.39 -43.70 -11.62
C VAL A 87 17.53 -43.47 -10.11
N LYS A 88 18.20 -44.39 -9.42
CA LYS A 88 18.43 -44.33 -7.97
C LYS A 88 19.35 -43.17 -7.57
N THR A 89 20.51 -43.02 -8.25
CA THR A 89 21.52 -41.96 -7.96
C THR A 89 21.00 -40.59 -8.32
N ALA A 90 20.22 -40.46 -9.41
CA ALA A 90 19.59 -39.21 -9.81
C ALA A 90 18.53 -38.78 -8.81
N VAL A 91 17.64 -39.70 -8.42
CA VAL A 91 16.61 -39.42 -7.38
C VAL A 91 17.24 -39.05 -6.04
N GLU A 92 18.36 -39.67 -5.68
CA GLU A 92 19.08 -39.37 -4.45
C GLU A 92 19.70 -37.96 -4.49
N ALA A 93 20.34 -37.58 -5.58
CA ALA A 93 20.88 -36.23 -5.75
C ALA A 93 19.83 -35.14 -5.64
N ILE A 94 18.66 -35.32 -6.29
CA ILE A 94 17.53 -34.40 -6.19
C ILE A 94 16.98 -34.32 -4.76
N LYS A 95 16.84 -35.46 -4.06
CA LYS A 95 16.40 -35.49 -2.65
C LYS A 95 17.34 -34.72 -1.71
N PHE A 96 18.65 -34.75 -1.99
CA PHE A 96 19.65 -33.99 -1.23
C PHE A 96 19.78 -32.52 -1.70
N GLY A 97 18.95 -32.10 -2.63
CA GLY A 97 18.81 -30.69 -3.01
C GLY A 97 19.62 -30.26 -4.23
N ALA A 98 20.09 -31.19 -5.06
CA ALA A 98 20.57 -30.84 -6.39
C ALA A 98 19.42 -30.24 -7.21
N TYR A 99 19.73 -29.25 -8.02
CA TYR A 99 18.77 -28.61 -8.92
C TYR A 99 18.37 -29.57 -10.05
N ASP A 100 19.40 -30.22 -10.65
CA ASP A 100 19.22 -31.18 -11.72
C ASP A 100 20.48 -32.05 -11.85
N TYR A 101 20.48 -33.00 -12.77
CA TYR A 101 21.65 -33.81 -13.10
C TYR A 101 21.80 -33.94 -14.62
N LEU A 102 23.05 -34.15 -15.08
CA LEU A 102 23.40 -34.41 -16.48
C LEU A 102 24.17 -35.73 -16.61
N THR A 103 24.00 -36.41 -17.74
CA THR A 103 24.75 -37.62 -18.05
C THR A 103 25.93 -37.32 -18.98
N LYS A 104 27.09 -37.92 -18.71
CA LYS A 104 28.22 -37.87 -19.61
C LYS A 104 28.01 -38.87 -20.77
N PRO A 105 28.36 -38.50 -22.04
CA PRO A 105 28.96 -37.24 -22.46
C PRO A 105 27.96 -36.09 -22.44
N VAL A 106 28.40 -34.92 -21.88
CA VAL A 106 27.54 -33.75 -21.71
C VAL A 106 27.41 -33.03 -23.06
N ASP A 107 26.19 -32.94 -23.56
CA ASP A 107 25.89 -32.11 -24.74
C ASP A 107 25.99 -30.63 -24.42
N SER A 108 26.66 -29.87 -25.29
CA SER A 108 26.90 -28.45 -25.08
C SER A 108 25.60 -27.62 -25.02
N CYS A 109 24.60 -27.97 -25.84
CA CYS A 109 23.29 -27.27 -25.86
C CYS A 109 22.51 -27.61 -24.60
N GLU A 110 22.53 -28.87 -24.16
CA GLU A 110 21.84 -29.31 -22.94
C GLU A 110 22.45 -28.64 -21.69
N LEU A 111 23.80 -28.60 -21.60
CA LEU A 111 24.47 -27.92 -20.50
C LEU A 111 24.12 -26.43 -20.44
N GLN A 112 24.18 -25.71 -21.55
CA GLN A 112 23.89 -24.30 -21.61
C GLN A 112 22.41 -24.03 -21.24
N ALA A 113 21.48 -24.82 -21.77
CA ALA A 113 20.06 -24.69 -21.45
C ALA A 113 19.77 -24.92 -19.97
N LEU A 114 20.41 -25.89 -19.35
CA LEU A 114 20.30 -26.20 -17.93
C LEU A 114 20.89 -25.08 -17.07
N VAL A 115 22.10 -24.62 -17.40
CA VAL A 115 22.75 -23.51 -16.70
C VAL A 115 21.89 -22.25 -16.74
N HIS A 116 21.34 -21.89 -17.91
CA HIS A 116 20.45 -20.74 -18.03
C HIS A 116 19.20 -20.90 -17.16
N ARG A 117 18.53 -22.04 -17.18
CA ARG A 117 17.32 -22.27 -16.34
C ARG A 117 17.66 -22.22 -14.85
N ALA A 118 18.78 -22.80 -14.41
CA ALA A 118 19.21 -22.80 -13.03
C ALA A 118 19.49 -21.38 -12.52
N LEU A 119 20.20 -20.59 -13.32
CA LEU A 119 20.57 -19.21 -12.99
C LEU A 119 19.38 -18.24 -13.07
N GLU A 120 18.46 -18.44 -14.03
CA GLU A 120 17.21 -17.65 -14.12
C GLU A 120 16.33 -17.89 -12.88
N ARG A 121 16.14 -19.15 -12.48
CA ARG A 121 15.42 -19.46 -11.25
C ARG A 121 16.07 -18.77 -10.04
N ARG A 122 17.39 -18.79 -9.93
CA ARG A 122 18.13 -18.13 -8.86
C ARG A 122 17.87 -16.63 -8.86
N ARG A 123 18.03 -15.99 -10.02
CA ARG A 123 17.76 -14.54 -10.20
C ARG A 123 16.35 -14.16 -9.75
N LEU A 124 15.33 -14.93 -10.14
CA LEU A 124 13.95 -14.68 -9.73
C LEU A 124 13.77 -14.80 -8.21
N ILE A 125 14.43 -15.78 -7.56
CA ILE A 125 14.41 -15.92 -6.10
C ILE A 125 15.04 -14.71 -5.43
N ASP A 126 16.22 -14.28 -5.90
CA ASP A 126 16.92 -13.12 -5.34
C ASP A 126 16.15 -11.81 -5.55
N GLU A 127 15.53 -11.65 -6.72
CA GLU A 127 14.65 -10.51 -7.00
C GLU A 127 13.45 -10.49 -6.05
N VAL A 128 12.79 -11.63 -5.83
CA VAL A 128 11.69 -11.75 -4.86
C VAL A 128 12.16 -11.44 -3.44
N LEU A 129 13.33 -11.91 -3.02
CA LEU A 129 13.88 -11.65 -1.69
C LEU A 129 14.24 -10.17 -1.51
N SER A 130 14.86 -9.55 -2.53
CA SER A 130 15.21 -8.13 -2.51
C SER A 130 13.97 -7.22 -2.49
N LEU A 131 12.95 -7.56 -3.30
CA LEU A 131 11.67 -6.86 -3.28
C LEU A 131 10.97 -7.00 -1.93
N ARG A 132 11.01 -8.19 -1.32
CA ARG A 132 10.46 -8.42 0.03
C ARG A 132 11.21 -7.61 1.09
N SER A 133 12.53 -7.65 1.11
CA SER A 133 13.32 -6.87 2.08
C SER A 133 13.07 -5.37 1.95
N SER A 134 12.90 -4.86 0.73
CA SER A 134 12.54 -3.46 0.49
C SER A 134 11.12 -3.13 0.97
N ILE A 135 10.20 -4.09 0.89
CA ILE A 135 8.83 -3.96 1.42
C ILE A 135 8.85 -3.99 2.95
N ASP A 136 9.57 -4.94 3.57
CA ASP A 136 9.70 -5.04 5.03
C ASP A 136 10.36 -3.79 5.60
N GLN A 137 11.41 -3.27 4.96
CA GLN A 137 12.02 -1.98 5.32
C GLN A 137 11.05 -0.81 5.15
N LYS A 138 10.16 -0.82 4.15
CA LYS A 138 9.25 0.28 3.87
C LYS A 138 8.03 0.32 4.79
N PHE A 139 7.54 -0.84 5.25
CA PHE A 139 6.27 -0.96 5.99
C PHE A 139 6.43 -1.47 7.43
N GLY A 140 7.65 -1.54 7.97
CA GLY A 140 7.87 -1.75 9.40
C GLY A 140 7.26 -0.60 10.22
N PHE A 141 6.74 -0.88 11.42
CA PHE A 141 6.23 0.17 12.33
C PHE A 141 7.26 1.26 12.62
N ALA A 142 8.55 0.91 12.64
CA ALA A 142 9.66 1.85 12.83
C ALA A 142 9.76 2.93 11.73
N ASN A 143 9.15 2.69 10.57
CA ASN A 143 9.18 3.61 9.44
C ASN A 143 7.90 4.46 9.30
N ILE A 144 6.94 4.25 10.19
CA ILE A 144 5.80 5.17 10.31
C ILE A 144 6.24 6.35 11.13
N LEU A 145 6.33 7.50 10.48
CA LEU A 145 6.75 8.74 11.12
C LEU A 145 5.70 9.22 12.12
N GLY A 146 6.16 9.65 13.29
CA GLY A 146 5.36 10.22 14.35
C GLY A 146 5.87 9.77 15.72
N GLN A 147 6.28 10.74 16.53
CA GLN A 147 6.79 10.55 17.89
C GLN A 147 5.81 11.09 18.95
N SER A 148 4.71 11.68 18.51
CA SER A 148 3.67 12.16 19.41
C SER A 148 3.10 11.01 20.24
N ARG A 149 2.73 11.31 21.50
CA ARG A 149 2.14 10.33 22.42
C ARG A 149 0.91 9.64 21.82
N ALA A 150 0.08 10.38 21.10
CA ALA A 150 -1.11 9.84 20.44
C ALA A 150 -0.73 8.82 19.36
N MET A 151 0.29 9.10 18.55
CA MET A 151 0.72 8.18 17.50
C MET A 151 1.41 6.94 18.08
N LEU A 152 2.22 7.08 19.12
CA LEU A 152 2.86 5.95 19.80
C LEU A 152 1.82 4.97 20.39
N GLN A 153 0.71 5.45 20.93
CA GLN A 153 -0.38 4.61 21.41
C GLN A 153 -1.06 3.83 20.27
N VAL A 154 -1.24 4.47 19.11
CA VAL A 154 -1.76 3.82 17.91
C VAL A 154 -0.81 2.71 17.44
N LEU A 155 0.49 3.00 17.37
CA LEU A 155 1.50 2.03 16.93
C LEU A 155 1.61 0.83 17.89
N ASP A 156 1.55 1.05 19.20
CA ASP A 156 1.52 -0.04 20.19
C ASP A 156 0.28 -0.92 20.03
N SER A 157 -0.90 -0.31 19.88
CA SER A 157 -2.15 -1.05 19.64
C SER A 157 -2.11 -1.84 18.32
N ALA A 158 -1.59 -1.23 17.25
CA ALA A 158 -1.41 -1.86 15.95
C ALA A 158 -0.38 -3.01 16.01
N GLY A 159 0.70 -2.85 16.78
CA GLY A 159 1.71 -3.89 17.00
C GLY A 159 1.11 -5.12 17.69
N ARG A 160 0.31 -4.93 18.74
CA ARG A 160 -0.42 -6.02 19.41
C ARG A 160 -1.45 -6.66 18.48
N ALA A 161 -2.21 -5.86 17.75
CA ALA A 161 -3.18 -6.34 16.79
C ALA A 161 -2.51 -7.18 15.67
N ALA A 162 -1.31 -6.81 15.22
CA ALA A 162 -0.59 -7.52 14.16
C ALA A 162 -0.31 -8.99 14.52
N GLN A 163 -0.10 -9.31 15.79
CA GLN A 163 0.18 -10.68 16.26
C GLN A 163 -1.05 -11.59 16.33
N SER A 164 -2.25 -11.09 16.06
CA SER A 164 -3.49 -11.85 16.05
C SER A 164 -4.14 -11.86 14.67
N ASP A 165 -5.01 -12.85 14.41
CA ASP A 165 -5.84 -12.90 13.20
C ASP A 165 -7.17 -12.13 13.35
N ALA A 166 -7.36 -11.42 14.47
CA ALA A 166 -8.56 -10.64 14.72
C ALA A 166 -8.77 -9.55 13.67
N THR A 167 -10.04 -9.23 13.39
CA THR A 167 -10.40 -8.13 12.51
C THR A 167 -10.00 -6.80 13.14
N VAL A 168 -9.39 -5.92 12.36
CA VAL A 168 -8.99 -4.57 12.79
C VAL A 168 -9.80 -3.54 12.03
N LEU A 169 -10.41 -2.61 12.76
CA LEU A 169 -11.11 -1.46 12.20
C LEU A 169 -10.30 -0.19 12.43
N VAL A 170 -9.77 0.38 11.36
CA VAL A 170 -8.97 1.62 11.39
C VAL A 170 -9.88 2.80 11.13
N LEU A 171 -10.06 3.64 12.13
CA LEU A 171 -10.87 4.86 12.08
C LEU A 171 -9.95 6.08 11.93
N GLY A 172 -10.44 7.12 11.28
CA GLY A 172 -9.72 8.39 11.18
C GLY A 172 -10.06 9.17 9.92
N GLU A 173 -9.81 10.47 9.95
CA GLU A 173 -10.08 11.38 8.84
C GLU A 173 -9.38 10.98 7.54
N THR A 174 -9.87 11.50 6.42
CA THR A 174 -9.22 11.30 5.13
C THR A 174 -7.79 11.86 5.15
N GLY A 175 -6.83 11.08 4.64
CA GLY A 175 -5.43 11.50 4.55
C GLY A 175 -4.60 11.35 5.83
N THR A 176 -5.10 10.70 6.89
CA THR A 176 -4.36 10.44 8.14
C THR A 176 -3.33 9.32 8.05
N GLY A 177 -3.39 8.47 7.00
CA GLY A 177 -2.47 7.36 6.79
C GLY A 177 -3.05 5.98 7.11
N LYS A 178 -4.38 5.80 7.07
CA LYS A 178 -5.06 4.51 7.34
C LYS A 178 -4.50 3.34 6.53
N GLU A 179 -4.23 3.54 5.23
CA GLU A 179 -3.65 2.51 4.36
C GLU A 179 -2.22 2.14 4.78
N VAL A 180 -1.41 3.13 5.20
CA VAL A 180 -0.03 2.89 5.67
C VAL A 180 -0.06 2.04 6.94
N LEU A 181 -0.97 2.35 7.88
CA LEU A 181 -1.14 1.56 9.11
C LEU A 181 -1.62 0.14 8.81
N ALA A 182 -2.58 -0.04 7.88
CA ALA A 182 -3.06 -1.35 7.48
C ALA A 182 -1.94 -2.21 6.86
N LYS A 183 -1.08 -1.63 6.02
CA LYS A 183 0.12 -2.28 5.50
C LYS A 183 1.08 -2.68 6.62
N ALA A 184 1.35 -1.76 7.56
CA ALA A 184 2.23 -2.07 8.68
C ALA A 184 1.68 -3.20 9.55
N ILE A 185 0.37 -3.25 9.82
CA ILE A 185 -0.28 -4.36 10.52
C ILE A 185 -0.07 -5.69 9.78
N HIS A 186 -0.22 -5.72 8.46
CA HIS A 186 -0.02 -6.94 7.68
C HIS A 186 1.45 -7.38 7.67
N PHE A 187 2.38 -6.48 7.31
CA PHE A 187 3.80 -6.82 7.15
C PHE A 187 4.50 -7.15 8.48
N ASN A 188 3.93 -6.77 9.62
CA ASN A 188 4.41 -7.18 10.95
C ASN A 188 3.60 -8.35 11.55
N SER A 189 2.76 -9.04 10.77
CA SER A 189 1.94 -10.17 11.22
C SER A 189 2.54 -11.51 10.82
N VAL A 190 1.96 -12.60 11.33
CA VAL A 190 2.28 -13.98 10.91
C VAL A 190 2.00 -14.26 9.44
N ARG A 191 1.20 -13.39 8.78
CA ARG A 191 0.84 -13.46 7.36
C ARG A 191 1.70 -12.55 6.47
N ASN A 192 2.82 -12.00 6.96
CA ASN A 192 3.66 -11.04 6.24
C ASN A 192 4.17 -11.53 4.86
N LYS A 193 4.31 -12.85 4.69
CA LYS A 193 4.73 -13.47 3.42
C LYS A 193 3.57 -13.83 2.47
N ARG A 194 2.34 -13.56 2.90
CA ARG A 194 1.12 -13.88 2.17
C ARG A 194 0.58 -12.66 1.43
N PRO A 195 -0.37 -12.81 0.51
CA PRO A 195 -0.93 -11.68 -0.22
C PRO A 195 -1.55 -10.60 0.69
N PHE A 196 -1.32 -9.33 0.34
CA PHE A 196 -2.06 -8.18 0.87
C PHE A 196 -2.85 -7.53 -0.25
N VAL A 197 -4.16 -7.65 -0.20
CA VAL A 197 -5.05 -7.19 -1.28
C VAL A 197 -5.86 -6.00 -0.80
N ILE A 198 -5.73 -4.88 -1.53
CA ILE A 198 -6.42 -3.61 -1.23
C ILE A 198 -7.69 -3.52 -2.08
N ILE A 199 -8.80 -3.17 -1.44
CA ILE A 199 -10.08 -2.94 -2.08
C ILE A 199 -10.63 -1.62 -1.54
N ASN A 200 -10.78 -0.63 -2.41
CA ASN A 200 -11.41 0.64 -2.05
C ASN A 200 -12.89 0.57 -2.41
N CYS A 201 -13.75 0.58 -1.38
CA CYS A 201 -15.20 0.41 -1.53
C CYS A 201 -15.90 1.66 -2.11
N GLY A 202 -15.30 2.84 -1.93
CA GLY A 202 -15.88 4.10 -2.40
C GLY A 202 -15.48 4.49 -3.83
N SER A 203 -14.41 3.88 -4.40
CA SER A 203 -13.90 4.26 -5.72
C SER A 203 -14.46 3.42 -6.87
N ILE A 204 -15.08 2.27 -6.57
CA ILE A 204 -15.60 1.32 -7.56
C ILE A 204 -17.13 1.45 -7.61
N PRO A 205 -17.76 1.59 -8.79
CA PRO A 205 -19.21 1.54 -8.91
C PRO A 205 -19.78 0.26 -8.28
N SER A 206 -20.91 0.37 -7.60
CA SER A 206 -21.54 -0.72 -6.83
C SER A 206 -21.72 -2.01 -7.62
N GLU A 207 -22.14 -1.91 -8.87
CA GLU A 207 -22.35 -3.05 -9.79
C GLU A 207 -21.07 -3.82 -10.11
N LEU A 208 -19.92 -3.10 -10.16
CA LEU A 208 -18.62 -3.71 -10.43
C LEU A 208 -17.93 -4.18 -9.15
N LEU A 209 -18.23 -3.55 -8.02
CA LEU A 209 -17.60 -3.85 -6.73
C LEU A 209 -17.85 -5.31 -6.32
N GLU A 210 -19.06 -5.82 -6.54
CA GLU A 210 -19.41 -7.21 -6.25
C GLU A 210 -18.55 -8.18 -7.07
N SER A 211 -18.43 -7.95 -8.36
CA SER A 211 -17.61 -8.76 -9.27
C SER A 211 -16.11 -8.66 -8.96
N GLU A 212 -15.61 -7.50 -8.53
CA GLU A 212 -14.22 -7.32 -8.11
C GLU A 212 -13.93 -8.07 -6.79
N LEU A 213 -14.84 -8.01 -5.83
CA LEU A 213 -14.70 -8.67 -4.53
C LEU A 213 -14.74 -10.19 -4.67
N PHE A 214 -15.83 -10.72 -5.22
CA PHE A 214 -16.17 -12.14 -5.18
C PHE A 214 -15.84 -12.89 -6.48
N GLY A 215 -15.58 -12.17 -7.58
CA GLY A 215 -15.43 -12.76 -8.91
C GLY A 215 -16.76 -13.14 -9.54
N HIS A 216 -16.73 -13.60 -10.79
CA HIS A 216 -17.92 -14.02 -11.52
C HIS A 216 -17.67 -15.25 -12.38
N VAL A 217 -18.73 -15.97 -12.69
CA VAL A 217 -18.73 -17.01 -13.71
C VAL A 217 -19.16 -16.42 -15.06
N ARG A 218 -18.78 -17.06 -16.15
CA ARG A 218 -19.20 -16.66 -17.49
C ARG A 218 -20.73 -16.61 -17.59
N GLY A 219 -21.27 -15.52 -18.11
CA GLY A 219 -22.72 -15.31 -18.26
C GLY A 219 -23.44 -14.78 -17.03
N ALA A 220 -22.73 -14.43 -15.94
CA ALA A 220 -23.34 -13.91 -14.72
C ALA A 220 -24.07 -12.57 -14.90
N PHE A 221 -23.61 -11.74 -15.84
CA PHE A 221 -24.23 -10.46 -16.21
C PHE A 221 -23.86 -10.09 -17.65
N THR A 222 -24.52 -9.07 -18.21
CA THR A 222 -24.23 -8.56 -19.55
C THR A 222 -22.79 -8.04 -19.63
N GLY A 223 -21.91 -8.75 -20.36
CA GLY A 223 -20.47 -8.46 -20.45
C GLY A 223 -19.56 -9.45 -19.73
N ALA A 224 -20.07 -10.41 -18.97
CA ALA A 224 -19.30 -11.48 -18.33
C ALA A 224 -18.88 -12.57 -19.37
N LEU A 225 -17.91 -12.25 -20.24
CA LEU A 225 -17.44 -13.13 -21.30
C LEU A 225 -16.58 -14.30 -20.82
N THR A 226 -15.89 -14.13 -19.69
CA THR A 226 -14.95 -15.11 -19.14
C THR A 226 -15.20 -15.29 -17.63
N HIS A 227 -14.64 -16.35 -17.06
CA HIS A 227 -14.58 -16.50 -15.60
C HIS A 227 -13.54 -15.55 -15.02
N LYS A 228 -13.86 -14.87 -13.91
CA LYS A 228 -12.94 -13.99 -13.19
C LYS A 228 -12.81 -14.43 -11.74
N LYS A 229 -11.58 -14.53 -11.23
CA LYS A 229 -11.32 -14.69 -9.82
C LYS A 229 -11.53 -13.36 -9.08
N GLY A 230 -12.21 -13.40 -7.93
CA GLY A 230 -12.39 -12.25 -7.07
C GLY A 230 -11.12 -11.91 -6.28
N LYS A 231 -11.03 -10.65 -5.84
CA LYS A 231 -9.90 -10.19 -5.00
C LYS A 231 -9.81 -10.93 -3.67
N ILE A 232 -10.94 -11.36 -3.11
CA ILE A 232 -10.98 -12.16 -1.88
C ILE A 232 -10.38 -13.56 -2.13
N GLU A 233 -10.68 -14.21 -3.25
CA GLU A 233 -10.08 -15.49 -3.64
C GLU A 233 -8.56 -15.35 -3.87
N ILE A 234 -8.11 -14.23 -4.45
CA ILE A 234 -6.68 -13.93 -4.65
C ILE A 234 -5.96 -13.72 -3.31
N ALA A 235 -6.66 -13.21 -2.31
CA ALA A 235 -6.13 -12.94 -0.99
C ALA A 235 -6.07 -14.18 -0.08
N ASP A 236 -6.45 -15.35 -0.57
CA ASP A 236 -6.49 -16.57 0.27
C ASP A 236 -5.16 -16.85 0.96
N GLY A 237 -5.22 -17.19 2.24
CA GLY A 237 -4.07 -17.32 3.15
C GLY A 237 -3.49 -15.99 3.64
N GLY A 238 -3.92 -14.85 3.08
CA GLY A 238 -3.37 -13.50 3.30
C GLY A 238 -4.28 -12.56 4.10
N THR A 239 -4.22 -11.27 3.71
CA THR A 239 -5.00 -10.19 4.33
C THR A 239 -5.74 -9.39 3.27
N VAL A 240 -7.02 -9.11 3.50
CA VAL A 240 -7.83 -8.18 2.72
C VAL A 240 -7.93 -6.86 3.48
N PHE A 241 -7.58 -5.77 2.82
CA PHE A 241 -7.78 -4.42 3.32
C PHE A 241 -8.97 -3.79 2.60
N LEU A 242 -10.05 -3.54 3.36
CA LEU A 242 -11.28 -2.88 2.89
C LEU A 242 -11.19 -1.39 3.24
N ASP A 243 -10.78 -0.57 2.28
CA ASP A 243 -10.73 0.88 2.48
C ASP A 243 -12.09 1.51 2.21
N GLU A 244 -12.44 2.52 2.98
CA GLU A 244 -13.72 3.24 2.96
C GLU A 244 -14.93 2.28 3.05
N ILE A 245 -14.89 1.36 4.06
CA ILE A 245 -15.95 0.36 4.28
C ILE A 245 -17.32 1.00 4.53
N GLY A 246 -17.37 2.22 5.06
CA GLY A 246 -18.61 2.99 5.28
C GLY A 246 -19.32 3.43 4.01
N ASP A 247 -18.70 3.27 2.83
CA ASP A 247 -19.30 3.54 1.53
C ASP A 247 -19.83 2.27 0.83
N MET A 248 -19.73 1.11 1.48
CA MET A 248 -20.16 -0.16 0.91
C MET A 248 -21.69 -0.25 0.85
N PRO A 249 -22.29 -0.64 -0.29
CA PRO A 249 -23.72 -0.88 -0.41
C PRO A 249 -24.22 -1.97 0.54
N LEU A 250 -25.47 -1.83 1.04
CA LEU A 250 -26.07 -2.74 2.02
C LEU A 250 -26.10 -4.20 1.57
N ASP A 251 -26.34 -4.46 0.28
CA ASP A 251 -26.34 -5.82 -0.28
C ASP A 251 -24.98 -6.50 -0.16
N LEU A 252 -23.90 -5.74 -0.38
CA LEU A 252 -22.55 -6.24 -0.25
C LEU A 252 -22.13 -6.40 1.22
N GLN A 253 -22.66 -5.58 2.13
CA GLN A 253 -22.43 -5.74 3.56
C GLN A 253 -22.90 -7.12 4.06
N VAL A 254 -24.02 -7.65 3.53
CA VAL A 254 -24.51 -9.00 3.85
C VAL A 254 -23.50 -10.05 3.42
N ARG A 255 -22.93 -9.91 2.23
CA ARG A 255 -21.94 -10.89 1.71
C ARG A 255 -20.61 -10.84 2.48
N ILE A 256 -20.16 -9.65 2.87
CA ILE A 256 -18.98 -9.48 3.74
C ILE A 256 -19.23 -10.08 5.13
N LEU A 257 -20.42 -9.91 5.68
CA LEU A 257 -20.77 -10.54 6.95
C LEU A 257 -20.67 -12.06 6.89
N ARG A 258 -21.23 -12.68 5.84
CA ARG A 258 -21.10 -14.14 5.60
C ARG A 258 -19.64 -14.55 5.47
N LEU A 259 -18.83 -13.81 4.70
CA LEU A 259 -17.39 -14.06 4.57
C LEU A 259 -16.68 -14.09 5.94
N ILE A 260 -17.01 -13.13 6.83
CA ILE A 260 -16.39 -13.07 8.16
C ILE A 260 -16.80 -14.26 9.03
N GLN A 261 -18.08 -14.66 8.95
CA GLN A 261 -18.67 -15.69 9.81
C GLN A 261 -18.36 -17.11 9.32
N GLU A 262 -18.58 -17.35 8.04
CA GLU A 262 -18.55 -18.70 7.45
C GLU A 262 -17.20 -19.04 6.82
N ARG A 263 -16.36 -18.02 6.55
CA ARG A 263 -15.07 -18.17 5.84
C ARG A 263 -15.23 -18.74 4.44
N GLU A 264 -16.33 -18.42 3.77
CA GLU A 264 -16.66 -18.87 2.43
C GLU A 264 -17.14 -17.70 1.58
N ILE A 265 -16.94 -17.82 0.27
CA ILE A 265 -17.42 -16.88 -0.74
C ILE A 265 -18.19 -17.62 -1.83
N GLU A 266 -19.12 -16.90 -2.48
CA GLU A 266 -19.80 -17.36 -3.69
C GLU A 266 -19.50 -16.37 -4.83
N LYS A 267 -19.16 -16.90 -6.01
CA LYS A 267 -18.98 -16.05 -7.21
C LYS A 267 -20.32 -15.53 -7.70
N VAL A 268 -20.31 -14.37 -8.32
CA VAL A 268 -21.53 -13.85 -8.97
C VAL A 268 -21.97 -14.80 -10.10
N GLY A 269 -23.24 -15.22 -10.04
CA GLY A 269 -23.82 -16.19 -10.95
C GLY A 269 -23.52 -17.65 -10.64
N ALA A 270 -22.92 -17.96 -9.49
CA ALA A 270 -22.73 -19.33 -9.00
C ALA A 270 -23.19 -19.43 -7.54
N SER A 271 -23.69 -20.64 -7.15
CA SER A 271 -24.11 -20.96 -5.79
C SER A 271 -23.16 -21.92 -5.07
N THR A 272 -21.99 -22.21 -5.66
CA THR A 272 -21.01 -23.10 -5.04
C THR A 272 -20.13 -22.32 -4.08
N PRO A 273 -20.15 -22.62 -2.76
CA PRO A 273 -19.29 -21.94 -1.81
C PRO A 273 -17.82 -22.35 -2.02
N ILE A 274 -16.93 -21.37 -1.88
CA ILE A 274 -15.49 -21.52 -1.97
C ILE A 274 -14.91 -21.13 -0.60
N PRO A 275 -14.28 -22.06 0.13
CA PRO A 275 -13.67 -21.75 1.41
C PRO A 275 -12.44 -20.83 1.21
N VAL A 276 -12.29 -19.85 2.10
CA VAL A 276 -11.18 -18.89 2.07
C VAL A 276 -10.69 -18.62 3.50
N ASN A 277 -9.38 -18.54 3.65
CA ASN A 277 -8.75 -18.22 4.93
C ASN A 277 -8.08 -16.86 4.85
N ILE A 278 -8.82 -15.81 5.13
CA ILE A 278 -8.31 -14.44 5.08
C ILE A 278 -8.40 -13.74 6.43
N ARG A 279 -7.49 -12.79 6.66
CA ARG A 279 -7.59 -11.79 7.71
C ARG A 279 -8.20 -10.51 7.12
N ILE A 280 -9.05 -9.83 7.87
CA ILE A 280 -9.68 -8.59 7.42
C ILE A 280 -9.14 -7.42 8.22
N VAL A 281 -8.73 -6.37 7.52
CA VAL A 281 -8.47 -5.03 8.06
C VAL A 281 -9.40 -4.09 7.31
N ALA A 282 -10.25 -3.35 8.02
CA ALA A 282 -11.18 -2.39 7.43
C ALA A 282 -10.80 -0.97 7.82
N ALA A 283 -11.06 0.01 6.96
CA ALA A 283 -10.83 1.41 7.26
C ALA A 283 -12.00 2.30 6.81
N THR A 284 -12.26 3.36 7.53
CA THR A 284 -13.23 4.39 7.15
C THR A 284 -12.94 5.73 7.80
N HIS A 285 -13.38 6.80 7.17
CA HIS A 285 -13.41 8.14 7.75
C HIS A 285 -14.81 8.48 8.30
N ARG A 286 -15.84 7.67 8.00
CA ARG A 286 -17.21 7.90 8.45
C ARG A 286 -17.45 7.35 9.85
N ASN A 287 -18.34 7.99 10.58
CA ASN A 287 -18.85 7.45 11.82
C ASN A 287 -19.83 6.31 11.51
N LEU A 288 -19.40 5.06 11.74
CA LEU A 288 -20.20 3.86 11.46
C LEU A 288 -21.41 3.75 12.37
N GLU A 289 -21.34 4.22 13.62
CA GLU A 289 -22.48 4.20 14.55
C GLU A 289 -23.63 5.07 14.03
N SER A 290 -23.30 6.28 13.57
CA SER A 290 -24.29 7.16 12.93
C SER A 290 -24.87 6.57 11.63
N LEU A 291 -24.08 5.79 10.88
CA LEU A 291 -24.56 5.09 9.68
C LEU A 291 -25.49 3.93 10.06
N VAL A 292 -25.24 3.23 11.17
CA VAL A 292 -26.11 2.18 11.70
C VAL A 292 -27.45 2.79 12.13
N GLU A 293 -27.44 3.88 12.90
CA GLU A 293 -28.65 4.60 13.29
C GLU A 293 -29.48 5.09 12.10
N ALA A 294 -28.79 5.51 11.03
CA ALA A 294 -29.44 5.94 9.78
C ALA A 294 -29.92 4.79 8.88
N GLY A 295 -29.63 3.53 9.23
CA GLY A 295 -29.97 2.34 8.43
C GLY A 295 -29.12 2.17 7.17
N ASN A 296 -27.98 2.88 7.05
CA ASN A 296 -27.05 2.82 5.91
C ASN A 296 -25.89 1.85 6.15
N PHE A 297 -25.74 1.33 7.35
CA PHE A 297 -24.77 0.29 7.70
C PHE A 297 -25.43 -0.72 8.64
N ARG A 298 -25.11 -2.00 8.46
CA ARG A 298 -25.70 -3.06 9.28
C ARG A 298 -24.99 -3.14 10.64
N GLU A 299 -25.77 -3.23 11.69
CA GLU A 299 -25.29 -3.35 13.06
C GLU A 299 -24.48 -4.64 13.30
N ASP A 300 -24.95 -5.78 12.73
CA ASP A 300 -24.28 -7.07 12.85
C ASP A 300 -22.87 -7.07 12.20
N LEU A 301 -22.71 -6.40 11.06
CA LEU A 301 -21.42 -6.22 10.41
C LEU A 301 -20.51 -5.28 11.22
N TYR A 302 -21.05 -4.19 11.77
CA TYR A 302 -20.29 -3.26 12.61
C TYR A 302 -19.59 -3.99 13.76
N TYR A 303 -20.31 -4.79 14.55
CA TYR A 303 -19.73 -5.53 15.67
C TYR A 303 -18.70 -6.59 15.23
N ARG A 304 -18.83 -7.16 14.05
CA ARG A 304 -17.87 -8.11 13.51
C ARG A 304 -16.60 -7.44 12.97
N LEU A 305 -16.68 -6.19 12.51
CA LEU A 305 -15.54 -5.40 12.07
C LEU A 305 -14.82 -4.72 13.24
N ALA A 306 -15.55 -4.22 14.23
CA ALA A 306 -15.05 -3.45 15.36
C ALA A 306 -14.46 -4.32 16.50
N VAL A 307 -13.81 -5.45 16.17
CA VAL A 307 -13.17 -6.32 17.19
C VAL A 307 -11.97 -5.59 17.82
N ILE A 308 -11.12 -4.98 16.99
CA ILE A 308 -10.00 -4.14 17.45
C ILE A 308 -10.11 -2.80 16.74
N PRO A 309 -10.81 -1.81 17.32
CA PRO A 309 -10.84 -0.46 16.77
C PRO A 309 -9.53 0.26 17.06
N ILE A 310 -8.96 0.90 16.04
CA ILE A 310 -7.75 1.74 16.13
C ILE A 310 -8.07 3.08 15.49
N GLU A 311 -8.04 4.15 16.28
CA GLU A 311 -8.32 5.49 15.80
C GLU A 311 -7.02 6.25 15.52
N LEU A 312 -6.83 6.66 14.25
CA LEU A 312 -5.71 7.49 13.83
C LEU A 312 -6.02 8.95 14.13
N PRO A 313 -5.20 9.63 14.94
CA PRO A 313 -5.41 11.03 15.27
C PRO A 313 -5.24 11.90 14.01
N PRO A 314 -6.06 12.94 13.83
CA PRO A 314 -5.84 13.93 12.78
C PRO A 314 -4.54 14.69 13.03
N LEU A 315 -3.95 15.26 11.95
CA LEU A 315 -2.61 15.87 12.02
C LEU A 315 -2.54 17.04 13.01
N ARG A 316 -3.64 17.78 13.18
CA ARG A 316 -3.78 18.87 14.17
C ARG A 316 -3.67 18.39 15.64
N ALA A 317 -4.01 17.13 15.92
CA ALA A 317 -3.89 16.55 17.25
C ALA A 317 -2.50 15.96 17.53
N ARG A 318 -1.60 15.98 16.52
CA ARG A 318 -0.20 15.53 16.59
C ARG A 318 0.74 16.52 15.88
N SER A 319 0.55 17.80 16.17
CA SER A 319 1.32 18.88 15.57
C SER A 319 2.84 18.77 15.82
N GLU A 320 3.24 18.05 16.87
CA GLU A 320 4.63 17.71 17.20
C GLU A 320 5.31 16.87 16.08
N ASP A 321 4.52 16.09 15.32
CA ASP A 321 5.02 15.22 14.25
C ASP A 321 5.22 16.00 12.93
N ILE A 322 4.64 17.20 12.80
CA ILE A 322 4.64 17.96 11.54
C ILE A 322 6.04 18.30 11.05
N PRO A 323 6.99 18.78 11.89
CA PRO A 323 8.33 19.09 11.42
C PRO A 323 9.04 17.89 10.78
N GLU A 324 9.00 16.73 11.44
CA GLU A 324 9.59 15.48 10.93
C GLU A 324 8.93 15.03 9.62
N LEU A 325 7.60 15.11 9.52
CA LEU A 325 6.85 14.81 8.30
C LEU A 325 7.21 15.76 7.14
N VAL A 326 7.37 17.05 7.42
CA VAL A 326 7.77 18.05 6.42
C VAL A 326 9.15 17.74 5.89
N GLU A 327 10.13 17.51 6.75
CA GLU A 327 11.50 17.17 6.34
C GLU A 327 11.53 15.89 5.52
N HIS A 328 10.83 14.85 5.95
CA HIS A 328 10.77 13.59 5.23
C HIS A 328 10.16 13.75 3.83
N PHE A 329 9.00 14.39 3.72
CA PHE A 329 8.35 14.59 2.41
C PHE A 329 9.15 15.54 1.53
N PHE A 330 9.81 16.55 2.10
CA PHE A 330 10.65 17.45 1.35
C PHE A 330 11.82 16.68 0.71
N GLU A 331 12.55 15.88 1.47
CA GLU A 331 13.64 15.06 0.95
C GLU A 331 13.17 14.03 -0.09
N LEU A 332 12.02 13.38 0.15
CA LEU A 332 11.44 12.42 -0.78
C LEU A 332 11.06 13.08 -2.13
N CYS A 333 10.36 14.21 -2.08
CA CYS A 333 9.89 14.91 -3.28
C CYS A 333 11.04 15.62 -4.02
N LYS A 334 12.03 16.15 -3.28
CA LYS A 334 13.25 16.74 -3.83
C LYS A 334 14.03 15.75 -4.70
N ARG A 335 14.21 14.52 -4.23
CA ARG A 335 14.84 13.42 -4.99
C ARG A 335 14.05 13.07 -6.25
N LYS A 336 12.72 12.94 -6.13
CA LYS A 336 11.85 12.66 -7.27
C LYS A 336 11.87 13.74 -8.35
N ALA A 337 11.97 15.01 -7.94
CA ALA A 337 12.02 16.15 -8.85
C ALA A 337 13.44 16.44 -9.38
N SER A 338 14.45 15.64 -9.01
CA SER A 338 15.87 15.87 -9.35
C SER A 338 16.37 17.27 -8.96
N ARG A 339 15.86 17.82 -7.85
CA ARG A 339 16.22 19.14 -7.32
C ARG A 339 17.09 19.06 -6.06
N GLU A 340 18.16 18.31 -6.12
CA GLU A 340 19.01 18.00 -4.95
C GLU A 340 19.56 19.21 -4.20
N LYS A 341 19.72 20.35 -4.89
CA LYS A 341 20.26 21.59 -4.28
C LYS A 341 19.21 22.43 -3.54
N LEU A 342 17.92 22.07 -3.65
CA LEU A 342 16.85 22.81 -2.99
C LEU A 342 16.90 22.59 -1.48
N THR A 343 16.81 23.66 -0.71
CA THR A 343 16.82 23.62 0.76
C THR A 343 15.56 24.23 1.34
N LEU A 344 15.10 23.67 2.46
CA LEU A 344 13.98 24.19 3.25
C LEU A 344 14.54 24.78 4.56
N PRO A 345 14.55 26.11 4.73
CA PRO A 345 15.02 26.72 5.98
C PRO A 345 14.18 26.27 7.20
N PRO A 346 14.81 25.95 8.33
CA PRO A 346 14.09 25.60 9.58
C PRO A 346 13.13 26.71 10.05
N SER A 347 13.40 27.97 9.68
CA SER A 347 12.53 29.11 9.98
C SER A 347 11.12 29.01 9.37
N LEU A 348 10.92 28.15 8.36
CA LEU A 348 9.62 27.92 7.73
C LEU A 348 8.80 26.84 8.45
N LEU A 349 9.38 25.96 9.27
CA LEU A 349 8.67 24.89 9.95
C LEU A 349 7.51 25.39 10.84
N PRO A 350 7.61 26.50 11.57
CA PRO A 350 6.48 27.02 12.34
C PRO A 350 5.23 27.36 11.53
N TYR A 351 5.37 27.70 10.26
CA TYR A 351 4.22 27.97 9.36
C TYR A 351 3.43 26.69 9.11
N PHE A 352 4.10 25.57 8.92
CA PHE A 352 3.47 24.26 8.75
C PHE A 352 2.79 23.78 10.04
N SER A 353 3.44 23.99 11.21
CA SER A 353 2.92 23.52 12.49
C SER A 353 1.68 24.28 12.98
N ARG A 354 1.49 25.53 12.53
CA ARG A 354 0.34 26.37 12.93
C ARG A 354 -0.94 26.06 12.17
N TYR A 355 -0.85 25.45 10.99
CA TYR A 355 -2.01 25.17 10.16
C TYR A 355 -2.73 23.89 10.59
N SER A 356 -4.05 23.87 10.51
CA SER A 356 -4.91 22.77 11.01
C SER A 356 -4.89 21.51 10.12
N TRP A 357 -4.45 21.60 8.89
CA TRP A 357 -4.36 20.50 7.92
C TRP A 357 -5.64 19.67 7.78
N PRO A 358 -6.76 20.22 7.31
CA PRO A 358 -8.02 19.50 7.19
C PRO A 358 -7.94 18.28 6.26
N GLY A 359 -6.99 18.23 5.31
CA GLY A 359 -6.67 17.07 4.49
C GLY A 359 -5.51 16.23 5.03
N ASN A 360 -5.07 16.47 6.28
CA ASN A 360 -4.07 15.72 7.01
C ASN A 360 -2.74 15.55 6.24
N ILE A 361 -2.12 14.38 6.32
CA ILE A 361 -0.81 14.10 5.68
C ILE A 361 -0.90 14.21 4.16
N ARG A 362 -2.04 13.85 3.55
CA ARG A 362 -2.20 13.96 2.09
C ARG A 362 -2.12 15.42 1.62
N GLN A 363 -2.74 16.33 2.35
CA GLN A 363 -2.66 17.77 2.04
C GLN A 363 -1.24 18.31 2.28
N LEU A 364 -0.59 17.90 3.37
CA LEU A 364 0.79 18.27 3.68
C LEU A 364 1.74 17.83 2.56
N GLN A 365 1.67 16.59 2.14
CA GLN A 365 2.48 16.04 1.06
C GLN A 365 2.26 16.79 -0.26
N ASN A 366 1.00 17.03 -0.65
CA ASN A 366 0.68 17.79 -1.87
C ASN A 366 1.20 19.23 -1.79
N CYS A 367 1.13 19.85 -0.60
CA CYS A 367 1.67 21.18 -0.37
C CYS A 367 3.19 21.23 -0.59
N ILE A 368 3.92 20.27 -0.05
CA ILE A 368 5.38 20.16 -0.18
C ILE A 368 5.77 19.88 -1.64
N GLU A 369 5.07 18.95 -2.31
CA GLU A 369 5.31 18.65 -3.72
C GLU A 369 5.12 19.89 -4.59
N ARG A 370 4.04 20.65 -4.37
CA ARG A 370 3.80 21.91 -5.05
C ARG A 370 4.91 22.93 -4.80
N LEU A 371 5.38 23.07 -3.56
CA LEU A 371 6.50 23.97 -3.22
C LEU A 371 7.76 23.63 -4.00
N ILE A 372 8.12 22.34 -4.07
CA ILE A 372 9.32 21.89 -4.78
C ILE A 372 9.23 22.14 -6.28
N VAL A 373 8.06 21.95 -6.87
CA VAL A 373 7.84 22.13 -8.31
C VAL A 373 7.83 23.63 -8.68
N LEU A 374 7.19 24.47 -7.87
CA LEU A 374 6.98 25.89 -8.19
C LEU A 374 8.11 26.82 -7.70
N CYS A 375 8.94 26.40 -6.74
CA CYS A 375 10.06 27.21 -6.28
C CYS A 375 11.09 27.37 -7.39
N HIS A 376 11.44 28.61 -7.74
CA HIS A 376 12.43 28.91 -8.79
C HIS A 376 13.87 28.99 -8.26
N SER A 377 14.04 29.26 -6.97
CA SER A 377 15.35 29.38 -6.30
C SER A 377 15.85 28.03 -5.77
N ASN A 378 17.08 28.01 -5.25
CA ASN A 378 17.63 26.86 -4.54
C ASN A 378 17.26 26.83 -3.04
N GLU A 379 16.55 27.84 -2.56
CA GLU A 379 16.08 27.94 -1.18
C GLU A 379 14.62 28.37 -1.18
N VAL A 380 13.79 27.66 -0.39
CA VAL A 380 12.39 28.00 -0.23
C VAL A 380 12.26 29.24 0.66
N THR A 381 11.47 30.21 0.21
CA THR A 381 11.22 31.44 0.95
C THR A 381 9.77 31.54 1.42
N VAL A 382 9.45 32.48 2.32
CA VAL A 382 8.06 32.71 2.76
C VAL A 382 7.14 33.05 1.59
N SER A 383 7.65 33.70 0.54
CA SER A 383 6.88 34.05 -0.66
C SER A 383 6.49 32.82 -1.50
N ASP A 384 7.22 31.71 -1.38
CA ASP A 384 6.91 30.47 -2.08
C ASP A 384 5.81 29.65 -1.37
N LEU A 385 5.62 29.90 -0.05
CA LEU A 385 4.57 29.22 0.70
C LEU A 385 3.18 29.56 0.14
N PRO A 386 2.24 28.61 0.13
CA PRO A 386 0.83 28.90 -0.18
C PRO A 386 0.25 29.96 0.76
N GLU A 387 -0.70 30.75 0.27
CA GLU A 387 -1.31 31.84 1.00
C GLU A 387 -1.88 31.42 2.36
N PHE A 388 -2.52 30.25 2.43
CA PHE A 388 -3.09 29.70 3.67
C PHE A 388 -2.06 29.39 4.76
N LEU A 389 -0.78 29.20 4.42
CA LEU A 389 0.30 29.05 5.41
C LEU A 389 0.89 30.39 5.84
N ARG A 390 0.78 31.45 5.02
CA ARG A 390 1.35 32.77 5.31
C ARG A 390 0.49 33.61 6.24
N ILE A 391 -0.83 33.37 6.21
CA ILE A 391 -1.77 34.09 7.06
C ILE A 391 -1.63 33.54 8.49
N PRO A 392 -1.28 34.37 9.50
CA PRO A 392 -1.31 33.91 10.88
C PRO A 392 -2.71 33.45 11.22
N ALA A 393 -2.86 32.25 11.82
CA ALA A 393 -4.13 31.80 12.36
C ALA A 393 -4.61 32.85 13.36
N SER A 394 -5.59 33.68 12.95
CA SER A 394 -6.33 34.51 13.86
C SER A 394 -7.02 33.59 14.87
N SER A 395 -6.98 33.96 16.14
CA SER A 395 -7.39 33.22 17.32
C SER A 395 -8.91 32.85 17.39
N ASP A 396 -9.55 32.63 16.23
CA ASP A 396 -10.97 32.31 16.08
C ASP A 396 -11.26 31.06 15.24
N ASP A 397 -10.33 30.10 15.21
CA ASP A 397 -10.53 28.83 14.46
C ASP A 397 -11.25 27.76 15.30
N GLN A 398 -12.43 28.09 15.82
CA GLN A 398 -13.43 27.09 16.25
C GLN A 398 -14.50 26.86 15.18
N SER A 399 -14.17 26.91 13.88
CA SER A 399 -15.13 26.56 12.82
C SER A 399 -14.44 26.07 11.54
N ALA A 400 -13.91 24.85 11.56
CA ALA A 400 -13.48 24.14 10.34
C ALA A 400 -14.67 23.59 9.51
N THR A 401 -15.81 24.25 9.58
CA THR A 401 -16.91 24.21 8.62
C THR A 401 -16.88 25.42 7.67
N GLY A 402 -15.79 26.15 7.62
CA GLY A 402 -15.71 27.57 7.25
C GLY A 402 -15.64 27.91 5.76
N VAL A 403 -15.39 27.02 4.81
CA VAL A 403 -15.44 27.42 3.39
C VAL A 403 -16.90 27.46 2.90
N HIS A 404 -17.76 26.58 3.40
CA HIS A 404 -19.20 26.67 3.15
C HIS A 404 -19.85 27.83 3.96
N SER A 405 -19.34 28.15 5.17
CA SER A 405 -19.91 29.21 6.00
C SER A 405 -19.54 30.61 5.52
N THR A 406 -18.32 30.81 4.96
CA THR A 406 -17.90 32.14 4.45
C THR A 406 -18.63 32.50 3.16
N LEU A 407 -18.80 31.56 2.22
CA LEU A 407 -19.65 31.76 1.05
C LEU A 407 -21.11 31.93 1.43
N TYR A 408 -21.58 31.17 2.40
CA TYR A 408 -22.91 31.22 2.95
C TYR A 408 -23.20 32.58 3.64
N ALA A 409 -22.29 33.07 4.47
CA ALA A 409 -22.37 34.37 5.12
C ALA A 409 -22.25 35.51 4.13
N ALA A 410 -21.35 35.42 3.16
CA ALA A 410 -21.20 36.44 2.10
C ALA A 410 -22.46 36.51 1.22
N GLU A 411 -23.04 35.38 0.83
CA GLU A 411 -24.28 35.33 0.05
C GLU A 411 -25.47 35.83 0.85
N CYS A 412 -25.56 35.47 2.11
CA CYS A 412 -26.60 35.98 3.02
C CYS A 412 -26.51 37.50 3.17
N ASN A 413 -25.29 38.03 3.39
CA ASN A 413 -25.10 39.48 3.53
C ASN A 413 -25.43 40.23 2.24
N LEU A 414 -25.05 39.72 1.07
CA LEU A 414 -25.42 40.32 -0.22
C LEU A 414 -26.92 40.36 -0.44
N ILE A 415 -27.64 39.30 -0.08
CA ILE A 415 -29.10 39.24 -0.17
C ILE A 415 -29.76 40.23 0.79
N VAL A 416 -29.30 40.30 2.05
CA VAL A 416 -29.81 41.24 3.06
C VAL A 416 -29.53 42.69 2.64
N GLU A 417 -28.36 42.99 2.11
CA GLU A 417 -28.00 44.34 1.63
C GLU A 417 -28.85 44.76 0.44
N ALA A 418 -29.06 43.88 -0.54
CA ALA A 418 -29.93 44.14 -1.67
C ALA A 418 -31.40 44.35 -1.21
N LEU A 419 -31.91 43.54 -0.28
CA LEU A 419 -33.24 43.72 0.28
C LEU A 419 -33.38 45.04 1.04
N ARG A 420 -32.37 45.48 1.79
CA ARG A 420 -32.36 46.80 2.49
C ARG A 420 -32.33 47.95 1.50
N ARG A 421 -31.56 47.87 0.45
CA ARG A 421 -31.41 48.89 -0.58
C ARG A 421 -32.74 49.17 -1.31
N PHE A 422 -33.60 48.16 -1.46
CA PHE A 422 -34.89 48.27 -2.15
C PHE A 422 -36.10 48.10 -1.20
N ASP A 423 -35.96 48.53 0.04
CA ASP A 423 -37.05 48.53 1.03
C ASP A 423 -37.80 47.18 1.14
N TRP A 424 -37.03 46.09 1.10
CA TRP A 424 -37.56 44.72 1.17
C TRP A 424 -38.43 44.31 -0.03
N ASN A 425 -38.35 45.03 -1.13
CA ASN A 425 -39.00 44.67 -2.38
C ASN A 425 -38.24 43.54 -3.06
N GLN A 426 -38.74 42.34 -2.93
CA GLN A 426 -38.09 41.11 -3.42
C GLN A 426 -37.90 41.10 -4.94
N THR A 427 -38.78 41.75 -5.71
CA THR A 427 -38.69 41.76 -7.17
C THR A 427 -37.55 42.67 -7.63
N ARG A 428 -37.41 43.87 -7.02
CA ARG A 428 -36.33 44.80 -7.30
C ARG A 428 -34.97 44.28 -6.81
N ALA A 429 -34.95 43.69 -5.61
CA ALA A 429 -33.74 43.06 -5.07
C ALA A 429 -33.26 41.86 -5.91
N ALA A 430 -34.17 41.06 -6.45
CA ALA A 430 -33.84 39.95 -7.34
C ALA A 430 -33.22 40.46 -8.66
N LEU A 431 -33.72 41.55 -9.21
CA LEU A 431 -33.21 42.19 -10.42
C LEU A 431 -31.81 42.75 -10.18
N ASP A 432 -31.56 43.43 -9.07
CA ASP A 432 -30.26 43.98 -8.66
C ASP A 432 -29.19 42.87 -8.49
N LEU A 433 -29.60 41.73 -7.94
CA LEU A 433 -28.76 40.56 -7.75
C LEU A 433 -28.60 39.69 -9.01
N GLY A 434 -29.24 40.05 -10.12
CA GLY A 434 -29.18 39.27 -11.37
C GLY A 434 -29.81 37.88 -11.29
N VAL A 435 -30.73 37.62 -10.34
CA VAL A 435 -31.38 36.32 -10.13
C VAL A 435 -32.89 36.41 -10.32
N SER A 436 -33.55 35.29 -10.64
CA SER A 436 -34.99 35.26 -10.69
C SER A 436 -35.61 35.40 -9.29
N ARG A 437 -36.80 36.03 -9.18
CA ARG A 437 -37.51 36.15 -7.91
C ARG A 437 -37.73 34.80 -7.21
N LYS A 438 -37.97 33.73 -7.96
CA LYS A 438 -38.14 32.37 -7.43
C LYS A 438 -36.87 31.85 -6.75
N VAL A 439 -35.70 32.10 -7.36
CA VAL A 439 -34.37 31.74 -6.80
C VAL A 439 -34.12 32.57 -5.53
N LEU A 440 -34.36 33.88 -5.56
CA LEU A 440 -34.17 34.72 -4.39
C LEU A 440 -35.08 34.26 -3.21
N MET A 441 -36.35 33.94 -3.46
CA MET A 441 -37.26 33.43 -2.44
C MET A 441 -36.81 32.10 -1.84
N SER A 442 -36.33 31.17 -2.66
CA SER A 442 -35.76 29.89 -2.21
C SER A 442 -34.55 30.12 -1.31
N ARG A 443 -33.67 31.07 -1.64
CA ARG A 443 -32.47 31.40 -0.84
C ARG A 443 -32.83 32.12 0.46
N ILE A 444 -33.79 33.04 0.44
CA ILE A 444 -34.33 33.69 1.64
C ILE A 444 -34.91 32.66 2.61
N ALA A 445 -35.67 31.68 2.12
CA ALA A 445 -36.20 30.59 2.93
C ALA A 445 -35.09 29.70 3.49
N ARG A 446 -34.10 29.37 2.65
CA ARG A 446 -32.92 28.56 3.02
C ARG A 446 -32.09 29.24 4.10
N TYR A 447 -31.89 30.57 3.99
CA TYR A 447 -31.09 31.36 4.93
C TYR A 447 -31.90 31.90 6.10
N ARG A 448 -33.20 31.58 6.17
CA ARG A 448 -34.13 32.03 7.22
C ARG A 448 -34.09 33.55 7.44
N ILE A 449 -33.93 34.33 6.35
CA ILE A 449 -33.89 35.79 6.43
C ILE A 449 -35.30 36.28 6.80
N PRO A 450 -35.50 37.02 7.93
CA PRO A 450 -36.81 37.44 8.37
C PRO A 450 -37.42 38.46 7.43
N ILE A 451 -38.52 38.12 6.78
CA ILE A 451 -39.31 39.00 5.91
C ILE A 451 -40.57 39.36 6.66
N GLY A 452 -40.59 40.46 7.44
CA GLY A 452 -41.77 40.82 8.20
C GLY A 452 -41.58 42.09 9.06
N ARG A 453 -42.60 42.47 9.87
CA ARG A 453 -42.58 43.67 10.71
C ARG A 453 -41.53 43.68 11.83
N ASP A 454 -40.87 42.58 12.10
CA ASP A 454 -39.79 42.46 13.12
C ASP A 454 -38.42 42.59 12.48
N ARG A 455 -38.02 43.83 12.15
CA ARG A 455 -36.85 44.19 11.36
C ARG A 455 -35.55 44.30 12.19
N THR A 456 -35.58 44.02 13.48
CA THR A 456 -34.45 44.32 14.42
C THR A 456 -33.65 43.09 14.85
N LYS A 457 -34.04 41.87 14.50
CA LYS A 457 -33.28 40.65 14.84
C LYS A 457 -32.78 39.95 13.59
N ILE A 458 -31.60 40.31 13.14
CA ILE A 458 -30.85 39.55 12.14
C ILE A 458 -29.92 38.60 12.91
N PRO A 459 -30.07 37.26 12.84
CA PRO A 459 -29.08 36.36 13.41
C PRO A 459 -27.86 36.38 12.50
N CYS A 460 -26.76 36.98 12.96
CA CYS A 460 -25.45 36.87 12.34
C CYS A 460 -24.71 35.59 12.71
N ASP A 461 -25.38 34.61 13.35
CA ASP A 461 -24.78 33.34 13.71
C ASP A 461 -25.18 32.23 12.75
N GLY A 462 -24.20 31.74 11.99
CA GLY A 462 -24.36 30.67 11.01
C GLY A 462 -24.55 29.27 11.60
N SER A 463 -25.49 29.08 12.51
CA SER A 463 -25.85 27.77 13.07
C SER A 463 -27.05 27.20 12.33
N PRO A 464 -26.96 26.03 11.66
CA PRO A 464 -28.12 25.32 11.15
C PRO A 464 -28.93 24.79 12.35
N GLY A 465 -30.18 25.26 12.48
CA GLY A 465 -31.08 24.88 13.55
C GLY A 465 -31.26 23.37 13.64
N ARG A 466 -31.07 22.84 14.85
CA ARG A 466 -31.52 21.51 15.25
C ARG A 466 -33.02 21.40 14.99
N LYS A 467 -33.43 20.35 14.28
CA LYS A 467 -34.83 19.91 14.24
C LYS A 467 -35.18 19.36 15.63
N LEU A 468 -36.32 19.80 16.17
CA LEU A 468 -37.09 19.10 17.20
C LEU A 468 -37.63 17.80 16.61
#